data_5a05357f66f62fed56c1aaaf0b598b37
#
_entry.id   5a05357f66f62fed56c1aaaf0b598b37
#
_cell.length_a   1.000
_cell.length_b   1.000
_cell.length_c   1.000
_cell.angle_alpha   90.00
_cell.angle_beta   90.00
_cell.angle_gamma   90.00
#
_symmetry.space_group_name_H-M   'P 1'
#
loop_
_entity.id
_entity.type
_entity.pdbx_description
1 polymer ?
#
loop_
_entity_poly.entity_id
_entity_poly.type
_entity_poly.pdbx_seq_one_letter_code
_entity_poly.pdbx_strand_id
1 'polypeptide(L)' 'VYLAKARQAAHKLAQQKGFVTSDDVVNVVGMPNAPSLVGSIFKGNGFTRIGYTPSTRNSTHGREIGVWRLKSKLLS' A
#
# COMPACT_ATOMS: atom_id res chain seq x y z
N VAL A 1 -7.86 -3.40 -14.53
CA VAL A 1 -7.06 -4.32 -13.75
C VAL A 1 -6.71 -3.70 -12.41
N TYR A 2 -7.10 -4.38 -11.36
CA TYR A 2 -7.01 -3.82 -10.01
C TYR A 2 -5.59 -3.44 -9.59
N LEU A 3 -4.63 -4.34 -9.80
CA LEU A 3 -3.27 -4.09 -9.32
C LEU A 3 -2.64 -2.87 -9.97
N ALA A 4 -2.89 -2.65 -11.25
CA ALA A 4 -2.33 -1.49 -11.92
C ALA A 4 -2.85 -0.19 -11.29
N LYS A 5 -4.16 -0.13 -11.05
CA LYS A 5 -4.74 1.05 -10.40
C LYS A 5 -4.25 1.22 -8.98
N ALA A 6 -4.18 0.12 -8.25
CA ALA A 6 -3.74 0.15 -6.85
C ALA A 6 -2.29 0.62 -6.74
N ARG A 7 -1.44 0.14 -7.63
CA ARG A 7 -0.04 0.56 -7.64
C ARG A 7 0.13 2.03 -7.97
N GLN A 8 -0.66 2.54 -8.92
CA GLN A 8 -0.64 3.95 -9.24
C GLN A 8 -1.08 4.79 -8.04
N ALA A 9 -2.14 4.37 -7.37
CA ALA A 9 -2.61 5.06 -6.18
C ALA A 9 -1.55 5.04 -5.08
N ALA A 10 -0.89 3.89 -4.90
CA ALA A 10 0.15 3.76 -3.88
C ALA A 10 1.31 4.70 -4.17
N HIS A 11 1.75 4.78 -5.43
CA HIS A 11 2.81 5.71 -5.82
C HIS A 11 2.43 7.15 -5.50
N LYS A 12 1.23 7.54 -5.88
CA LYS A 12 0.78 8.91 -5.70
C LYS A 12 0.71 9.25 -4.22
N LEU A 13 0.14 8.35 -3.42
CA LEU A 13 0.02 8.58 -1.99
C LEU A 13 1.38 8.65 -1.32
N ALA A 14 2.30 7.78 -1.71
CA ALA A 14 3.64 7.79 -1.14
C ALA A 14 4.37 9.08 -1.48
N GLN A 15 4.17 9.62 -2.69
CA GLN A 15 4.77 10.88 -3.07
C GLN A 15 4.20 12.04 -2.28
N GLN A 16 2.90 12.01 -2.00
CA GLN A 16 2.24 13.09 -1.29
C GLN A 16 2.50 13.06 0.21
N LYS A 17 2.50 11.86 0.79
CA LYS A 17 2.57 11.69 2.24
C LYS A 17 3.93 11.25 2.74
N GLY A 18 4.76 10.76 1.85
CA GLY A 18 6.04 10.17 2.22
C GLY A 18 5.96 8.70 2.59
N PHE A 19 4.77 8.16 2.74
CA PHE A 19 4.55 6.75 3.03
C PHE A 19 3.13 6.38 2.61
N VAL A 20 2.87 5.07 2.57
CA VAL A 20 1.55 4.59 2.18
C VAL A 20 1.31 3.22 2.83
N THR A 21 0.07 2.93 3.17
CA THR A 21 -0.35 1.63 3.69
C THR A 21 -1.36 1.01 2.74
N SER A 22 -1.62 -0.29 2.93
CA SER A 22 -2.65 -0.94 2.14
C SER A 22 -4.03 -0.33 2.40
N ASP A 23 -4.29 0.12 3.63
CA ASP A 23 -5.56 0.79 3.94
C ASP A 23 -5.71 2.07 3.12
N ASP A 24 -4.63 2.84 2.99
CA ASP A 24 -4.66 4.05 2.19
C ASP A 24 -5.05 3.77 0.74
N VAL A 25 -4.46 2.72 0.17
CA VAL A 25 -4.75 2.34 -1.21
C VAL A 25 -6.19 1.87 -1.35
N VAL A 26 -6.64 1.02 -0.44
CA VAL A 26 -8.00 0.49 -0.48
C VAL A 26 -9.02 1.61 -0.36
N ASN A 27 -8.74 2.63 0.45
CA ASN A 27 -9.64 3.77 0.58
C ASN A 27 -9.79 4.55 -0.73
N VAL A 28 -8.79 4.49 -1.59
CA VAL A 28 -8.81 5.19 -2.87
C VAL A 28 -9.42 4.34 -3.97
N VAL A 29 -9.01 3.08 -4.08
CA VAL A 29 -9.39 2.23 -5.22
C VAL A 29 -10.41 1.14 -4.87
N GLY A 30 -10.73 0.96 -3.59
CA GLY A 30 -11.68 -0.05 -3.15
C GLY A 30 -11.03 -1.41 -2.96
N MET A 31 -11.82 -2.35 -2.43
CA MET A 31 -11.34 -3.71 -2.19
C MET A 31 -11.34 -4.52 -3.48
N PRO A 32 -10.35 -5.37 -3.70
CA PRO A 32 -10.36 -6.27 -4.85
C PRO A 32 -11.28 -7.45 -4.61
N ASN A 33 -11.63 -8.16 -5.70
CA ASN A 33 -12.41 -9.39 -5.58
C ASN A 33 -11.64 -10.48 -4.83
N ALA A 34 -10.34 -10.51 -5.01
CA ALA A 34 -9.48 -11.47 -4.31
C ALA A 34 -8.67 -10.71 -3.26
N PRO A 35 -8.94 -10.92 -1.95
CA PRO A 35 -8.22 -10.18 -0.91
C PRO A 35 -6.71 -10.33 -0.95
N SER A 36 -6.21 -11.43 -1.48
CA SER A 36 -4.76 -11.64 -1.59
C SER A 36 -4.08 -10.59 -2.49
N LEU A 37 -4.83 -9.95 -3.38
CA LEU A 37 -4.27 -8.91 -4.25
C LEU A 37 -3.78 -7.70 -3.44
N VAL A 38 -4.38 -7.45 -2.28
CA VAL A 38 -3.96 -6.34 -1.45
C VAL A 38 -2.50 -6.52 -1.02
N GLY A 39 -2.12 -7.74 -0.66
CA GLY A 39 -0.74 -8.03 -0.29
C GLY A 39 0.24 -7.91 -1.44
N SER A 40 -0.24 -7.97 -2.67
CA SER A 40 0.62 -7.90 -3.85
C SER A 40 0.86 -6.48 -4.34
N ILE A 41 0.16 -5.50 -3.81
CA ILE A 41 0.27 -4.12 -4.29
C ILE A 41 1.70 -3.60 -4.22
N PHE A 42 2.39 -3.94 -3.15
CA PHE A 42 3.73 -3.41 -2.90
C PHE A 42 4.87 -4.32 -3.34
N LYS A 43 4.56 -5.50 -3.82
CA LYS A 43 5.59 -6.45 -4.23
C LYS A 43 6.26 -5.99 -5.51
N GLY A 44 7.58 -5.94 -5.50
CA GLY A 44 8.34 -5.69 -6.71
C GLY A 44 8.14 -4.34 -7.36
N ASN A 45 7.61 -3.36 -6.65
CA ASN A 45 7.24 -2.08 -7.24
C ASN A 45 8.08 -0.89 -6.80
N GLY A 46 9.26 -1.15 -6.29
CA GLY A 46 10.08 -0.03 -5.84
C GLY A 46 9.64 0.53 -4.51
N PHE A 47 8.95 -0.25 -3.70
CA PHE A 47 8.56 0.14 -2.35
C PHE A 47 9.44 -0.57 -1.33
N THR A 48 9.66 0.10 -0.21
CA THR A 48 10.39 -0.45 0.94
C THR A 48 9.49 -0.40 2.15
N ARG A 49 9.37 -1.54 2.85
CA ARG A 49 8.60 -1.56 4.09
C ARG A 49 9.42 -0.92 5.21
N ILE A 50 8.82 0.07 5.86
CA ILE A 50 9.51 0.81 6.93
C ILE A 50 8.94 0.53 8.30
N GLY A 51 7.85 -0.20 8.40
CA GLY A 51 7.27 -0.54 9.70
C GLY A 51 5.90 -1.11 9.54
N TYR A 52 5.18 -1.14 10.64
CA TYR A 52 3.81 -1.65 10.71
C TYR A 52 2.93 -0.67 11.46
N THR A 53 1.65 -0.69 11.16
CA THR A 53 0.66 0.12 11.85
C THR A 53 -0.62 -0.68 11.96
N PRO A 54 -1.43 -0.48 13.01
CA PRO A 54 -2.71 -1.16 13.09
C PRO A 54 -3.62 -0.73 11.96
N SER A 55 -4.33 -1.70 11.38
CA SER A 55 -5.31 -1.39 10.36
C SER A 55 -6.50 -0.67 10.97
N THR A 56 -7.04 0.30 10.26
CA THR A 56 -8.24 1.02 10.70
C THR A 56 -9.51 0.38 10.19
N ARG A 57 -9.40 -0.64 9.33
CA ARG A 57 -10.57 -1.30 8.77
C ARG A 57 -11.12 -2.32 9.75
N ASN A 58 -12.45 -2.31 9.90
CA ASN A 58 -13.11 -3.26 10.79
C ASN A 58 -12.90 -4.71 10.36
N SER A 59 -12.84 -4.94 9.07
CA SER A 59 -12.70 -6.31 8.53
C SER A 59 -11.37 -6.96 8.87
N THR A 60 -10.38 -6.19 9.30
CA THR A 60 -9.08 -6.74 9.66
C THR A 60 -8.93 -6.99 11.14
N HIS A 61 -9.91 -6.62 11.96
CA HIS A 61 -9.92 -6.82 13.40
C HIS A 61 -8.66 -6.30 14.09
N GLY A 62 -8.18 -5.16 13.66
CA GLY A 62 -7.02 -4.56 14.28
C GLY A 62 -5.69 -5.16 13.88
N ARG A 63 -5.67 -6.00 12.85
CA ARG A 63 -4.43 -6.60 12.38
C ARG A 63 -3.46 -5.52 11.93
N GLU A 64 -2.18 -5.74 12.20
CA GLU A 64 -1.15 -4.82 11.73
C GLU A 64 -0.93 -4.97 10.24
N ILE A 65 -0.71 -3.85 9.58
CA ILE A 65 -0.40 -3.80 8.15
C ILE A 65 0.92 -3.07 7.94
N GLY A 66 1.58 -3.38 6.83
CA GLY A 66 2.86 -2.76 6.52
C GLY A 66 2.72 -1.31 6.14
N VAL A 67 3.70 -0.52 6.54
CA VAL A 67 3.86 0.87 6.10
C VAL A 67 4.99 0.88 5.09
N TRP A 68 4.74 1.46 3.93
CA TRP A 68 5.67 1.41 2.81
C TRP A 68 6.03 2.81 2.35
N ARG A 69 7.23 2.92 1.78
CA ARG A 69 7.66 4.16 1.15
C ARG A 69 8.29 3.83 -0.19
N LEU A 70 8.37 4.83 -1.05
CA LEU A 70 9.06 4.65 -2.33
C LEU A 70 10.56 4.55 -2.09
N LYS A 71 11.21 3.64 -2.79
CA LYS A 71 12.66 3.58 -2.79
C LYS A 71 13.20 4.82 -3.48
N SER A 72 14.24 5.39 -2.90
CA SER A 72 14.86 6.54 -3.49
C SER A 72 15.76 6.11 -4.64
N LYS A 73 15.53 6.68 -5.81
CA LYS A 73 16.40 6.43 -6.95
C LYS A 73 17.65 7.28 -6.93
N LEU A 74 17.57 8.41 -6.26
CA LEU A 74 18.69 9.34 -6.25
C LEU A 74 19.86 8.84 -5.43
N LEU A 75 19.58 8.01 -4.46
CA LEU A 75 20.61 7.50 -3.57
C LEU A 75 21.15 6.16 -3.99
N SER A 76 20.57 5.60 -4.99
CA SER A 76 21.01 4.30 -5.49
C SER A 76 22.13 4.46 -6.48
#